data_1f1a8bd3bc6f9156af0ba76092cc6a64
#
_entry.id   1f1a8bd3bc6f9156af0ba76092cc6a64
#
_cell.length_a   1.000
_cell.length_b   1.000
_cell.length_c   1.000
_cell.angle_alpha   90.00
_cell.angle_beta   90.00
_cell.angle_gamma   90.00
#
_symmetry.space_group_name_H-M   'P 1'
#
loop_
_entity.id
_entity.type
_entity.pdbx_description
1 polymer ?
#
loop_
_entity_poly.entity_id
_entity_poly.type
_entity_poly.pdbx_seq_one_letter_code
_entity_poly.pdbx_strand_id
1 'polypeptide(L)'
;MKNNIISAFGAFLCISVLAYLNSFDEGNLWLIPPFGASMVLVMAAHESPLAHPKNVLFGHILSALAGVFVYSILGFSFLSVGLAVGLAIFLMMVTKTVHPPAGANPIIAVLGAKGLGFILMPVAVGASFIVLFAIIYNKLLKRKYFTFKDWNQGQ
;
A
#
# COMPACT_ATOMS: atom_id res chain seq x y z
N MET A 1 -2.57 -24.28 10.84
CA MET A 1 -1.34 -24.53 10.07
C MET A 1 -1.54 -24.35 8.56
N LYS A 2 -2.46 -25.08 7.89
CA LYS A 2 -2.66 -24.98 6.42
C LYS A 2 -2.90 -23.54 5.94
N ASN A 3 -3.77 -22.78 6.57
CA ASN A 3 -4.06 -21.37 6.19
C ASN A 3 -2.84 -20.45 6.37
N ASN A 4 -1.99 -20.69 7.37
CA ASN A 4 -0.81 -19.88 7.61
C ASN A 4 0.23 -20.08 6.49
N ILE A 5 0.43 -21.34 6.05
CA ILE A 5 1.32 -21.66 4.92
C ILE A 5 0.81 -21.02 3.63
N ILE A 6 -0.50 -21.11 3.37
CA ILE A 6 -1.15 -20.49 2.21
C ILE A 6 -0.91 -18.97 2.22
N SER A 7 -1.13 -18.31 3.36
CA SER A 7 -0.91 -16.85 3.49
C SER A 7 0.56 -16.47 3.26
N ALA A 8 1.48 -17.20 3.88
CA ALA A 8 2.93 -16.96 3.72
C ALA A 8 3.39 -17.18 2.27
N PHE A 9 2.88 -18.24 1.61
CA PHE A 9 3.21 -18.53 0.23
C PHE A 9 2.65 -17.48 -0.74
N GLY A 10 1.43 -16.98 -0.51
CA GLY A 10 0.88 -15.87 -1.29
C GLY A 10 1.71 -14.59 -1.16
N ALA A 11 2.13 -14.25 0.07
CA ALA A 11 3.00 -13.11 0.30
C ALA A 11 4.36 -13.29 -0.38
N PHE A 12 4.96 -14.47 -0.26
CA PHE A 12 6.22 -14.82 -0.95
C PHE A 12 6.10 -14.61 -2.47
N LEU A 13 5.07 -15.16 -3.11
CA LEU A 13 4.89 -15.03 -4.57
C LEU A 13 4.75 -13.57 -5.00
N CYS A 14 3.86 -12.82 -4.35
CA CYS A 14 3.60 -11.43 -4.72
C CYS A 14 4.85 -10.56 -4.58
N ILE A 15 5.51 -10.63 -3.42
CA ILE A 15 6.71 -9.83 -3.16
C ILE A 15 7.88 -10.27 -4.06
N SER A 16 8.03 -11.57 -4.35
CA SER A 16 9.05 -12.05 -5.28
C SER A 16 8.88 -11.48 -6.68
N VAL A 17 7.64 -11.37 -7.19
CA VAL A 17 7.39 -10.74 -8.49
C VAL A 17 7.76 -9.26 -8.46
N LEU A 18 7.34 -8.50 -7.44
CA LEU A 18 7.70 -7.08 -7.31
C LEU A 18 9.22 -6.89 -7.18
N ALA A 19 9.89 -7.73 -6.41
CA ALA A 19 11.35 -7.70 -6.25
C ALA A 19 12.06 -8.05 -7.56
N TYR A 20 11.54 -9.03 -8.31
CA TYR A 20 12.06 -9.40 -9.62
C TYR A 20 11.93 -8.25 -10.62
N LEU A 21 10.76 -7.60 -10.70
CA LEU A 21 10.56 -6.42 -11.54
C LEU A 21 11.50 -5.29 -11.14
N ASN A 22 11.72 -5.10 -9.83
CA ASN A 22 12.67 -4.09 -9.32
C ASN A 22 14.12 -4.35 -9.74
N SER A 23 14.50 -5.60 -10.04
CA SER A 23 15.85 -5.93 -10.47
C SER A 23 16.16 -5.56 -11.93
N PHE A 24 15.15 -5.28 -12.75
CA PHE A 24 15.32 -4.91 -14.16
C PHE A 24 15.24 -3.41 -14.42
N ASP A 25 14.75 -2.65 -13.46
CA ASP A 25 14.48 -1.22 -13.66
C ASP A 25 15.23 -0.40 -12.62
N GLU A 26 16.46 -0.03 -12.94
CA GLU A 26 17.30 0.78 -12.05
C GLU A 26 16.73 2.19 -11.79
N GLY A 27 15.81 2.66 -12.64
CA GLY A 27 15.19 4.00 -12.55
C GLY A 27 13.91 4.06 -11.75
N ASN A 28 13.15 2.96 -11.66
CA ASN A 28 11.85 2.91 -10.99
C ASN A 28 11.81 1.85 -9.90
N LEU A 29 11.38 2.24 -8.72
CA LEU A 29 11.17 1.30 -7.62
C LEU A 29 9.84 0.57 -7.82
N TRP A 30 9.85 -0.76 -8.00
CA TRP A 30 8.66 -1.60 -7.98
C TRP A 30 8.27 -2.05 -6.58
N LEU A 31 9.25 -2.11 -5.69
CA LEU A 31 9.10 -2.60 -4.32
C LEU A 31 9.46 -1.52 -3.31
N ILE A 32 8.54 -1.26 -2.39
CA ILE A 32 8.76 -0.38 -1.24
C ILE A 32 8.35 -1.09 0.06
N PRO A 33 8.98 -0.78 1.20
CA PRO A 33 8.72 -1.44 2.48
C PRO A 33 7.24 -1.52 2.88
N PRO A 34 6.40 -0.48 2.67
CA PRO A 34 4.96 -0.53 2.97
C PRO A 34 4.23 -1.71 2.30
N PHE A 35 4.69 -2.19 1.14
CA PHE A 35 4.06 -3.31 0.44
C PHE A 35 4.19 -4.64 1.19
N GLY A 36 5.33 -4.85 1.88
CA GLY A 36 5.48 -6.00 2.77
C GLY A 36 4.43 -6.01 3.88
N ALA A 37 4.18 -4.86 4.51
CA ALA A 37 3.15 -4.73 5.53
C ALA A 37 1.72 -4.88 4.94
N SER A 38 1.47 -4.39 3.72
CA SER A 38 0.21 -4.60 3.01
C SER A 38 -0.05 -6.09 2.77
N MET A 39 1.00 -6.88 2.44
CA MET A 39 0.85 -8.32 2.25
C MET A 39 0.44 -9.04 3.53
N VAL A 40 0.87 -8.59 4.70
CA VAL A 40 0.38 -9.14 5.98
C VAL A 40 -1.14 -8.98 6.08
N LEU A 41 -1.68 -7.82 5.76
CA LEU A 41 -3.12 -7.57 5.80
C LEU A 41 -3.88 -8.40 4.75
N VAL A 42 -3.50 -8.29 3.47
CA VAL A 42 -4.27 -8.92 2.39
C VAL A 42 -4.13 -10.45 2.33
N MET A 43 -3.13 -11.04 2.98
CA MET A 43 -2.92 -12.48 3.03
C MET A 43 -3.29 -13.09 4.39
N ALA A 44 -2.85 -12.50 5.50
CA ALA A 44 -3.04 -13.06 6.83
C ALA A 44 -4.29 -12.53 7.54
N ALA A 45 -4.66 -11.26 7.31
CA ALA A 45 -5.84 -10.60 7.87
C ALA A 45 -6.82 -10.15 6.76
N HIS A 46 -7.01 -10.99 5.75
CA HIS A 46 -7.75 -10.66 4.52
C HIS A 46 -9.24 -10.31 4.72
N GLU A 47 -9.84 -10.69 5.85
CA GLU A 47 -11.21 -10.32 6.20
C GLU A 47 -11.29 -8.96 6.93
N SER A 48 -10.16 -8.37 7.29
CA SER A 48 -10.12 -7.07 7.94
C SER A 48 -10.61 -5.96 7.00
N PRO A 49 -11.42 -5.00 7.48
CA PRO A 49 -11.75 -3.81 6.71
C PRO A 49 -10.51 -3.05 6.21
N LEU A 50 -9.43 -3.06 7.00
CA LEU A 50 -8.16 -2.42 6.66
C LEU A 50 -7.44 -3.08 5.47
N ALA A 51 -7.77 -4.33 5.14
CA ALA A 51 -7.28 -5.07 3.98
C ALA A 51 -8.12 -4.85 2.72
N HIS A 52 -9.23 -4.12 2.82
CA HIS A 52 -10.16 -3.90 1.71
C HIS A 52 -9.44 -3.23 0.51
N PRO A 53 -9.65 -3.69 -0.74
CA PRO A 53 -8.99 -3.15 -1.94
C PRO A 53 -9.02 -1.63 -2.07
N LYS A 54 -10.16 -1.01 -1.78
CA LYS A 54 -10.32 0.45 -1.75
C LYS A 54 -9.33 1.10 -0.77
N ASN A 55 -9.21 0.54 0.43
CA ASN A 55 -8.35 1.09 1.47
C ASN A 55 -6.87 0.91 1.11
N VAL A 56 -6.51 -0.26 0.60
CA VAL A 56 -5.13 -0.52 0.13
C VAL A 56 -4.77 0.49 -0.96
N LEU A 57 -5.55 0.56 -2.04
CA LEU A 57 -5.22 1.40 -3.20
C LEU A 57 -5.21 2.89 -2.83
N PHE A 58 -6.34 3.40 -2.34
CA PHE A 58 -6.46 4.84 -2.07
C PHE A 58 -5.69 5.28 -0.84
N GLY A 59 -5.55 4.41 0.18
CA GLY A 59 -4.69 4.69 1.33
C GLY A 59 -3.25 4.94 0.90
N HIS A 60 -2.68 4.07 0.06
CA HIS A 60 -1.33 4.27 -0.47
C HIS A 60 -1.20 5.54 -1.32
N ILE A 61 -2.13 5.81 -2.22
CA ILE A 61 -2.09 7.00 -3.08
C ILE A 61 -2.18 8.29 -2.25
N LEU A 62 -3.17 8.39 -1.35
CA LEU A 62 -3.39 9.60 -0.55
C LEU A 62 -2.23 9.86 0.41
N SER A 63 -1.67 8.81 0.99
CA SER A 63 -0.52 8.96 1.88
C SER A 63 0.75 9.40 1.16
N ALA A 64 1.00 8.87 -0.04
CA ALA A 64 2.10 9.32 -0.88
C ALA A 64 1.93 10.77 -1.34
N LEU A 65 0.70 11.15 -1.72
CA LEU A 65 0.33 12.54 -2.04
C LEU A 65 0.65 13.48 -0.88
N ALA A 66 0.22 13.12 0.34
CA ALA A 66 0.51 13.92 1.53
C ALA A 66 2.02 14.11 1.75
N GLY A 67 2.80 13.04 1.61
CA GLY A 67 4.25 13.10 1.75
C GLY A 67 4.93 13.98 0.72
N VAL A 68 4.60 13.80 -0.57
CA VAL A 68 5.16 14.60 -1.67
C VAL A 68 4.75 16.07 -1.53
N PHE A 69 3.48 16.33 -1.19
CA PHE A 69 2.98 17.70 -0.99
C PHE A 69 3.74 18.42 0.14
N VAL A 70 3.83 17.81 1.31
CA VAL A 70 4.54 18.43 2.45
C VAL A 70 6.02 18.64 2.12
N TYR A 71 6.67 17.65 1.50
CA TYR A 71 8.06 17.80 1.09
C TYR A 71 8.26 18.93 0.09
N SER A 72 7.37 19.09 -0.89
CA SER A 72 7.49 20.13 -1.92
C SER A 72 7.43 21.57 -1.35
N ILE A 73 6.76 21.75 -0.21
CA ILE A 73 6.61 23.06 0.43
C ILE A 73 7.68 23.31 1.51
N LEU A 74 7.94 22.28 2.34
CA LEU A 74 8.76 22.45 3.56
C LEU A 74 10.15 21.81 3.46
N GLY A 75 10.42 21.04 2.40
CA GLY A 75 11.65 20.27 2.29
C GLY A 75 11.76 19.19 3.39
N PHE A 76 12.98 18.76 3.66
CA PHE A 76 13.27 17.78 4.70
C PHE A 76 13.48 18.44 6.07
N SER A 77 12.71 18.03 7.06
CA SER A 77 12.91 18.32 8.47
C SER A 77 12.14 17.27 9.32
N PHE A 78 12.42 17.21 10.62
CA PHE A 78 11.65 16.34 11.52
C PHE A 78 10.17 16.74 11.59
N LEU A 79 9.88 18.04 11.48
CA LEU A 79 8.51 18.57 11.45
C LEU A 79 7.80 18.19 10.15
N SER A 80 8.45 18.27 9.00
CA SER A 80 7.83 17.89 7.73
C SER A 80 7.50 16.40 7.68
N VAL A 81 8.32 15.53 8.25
CA VAL A 81 8.00 14.10 8.40
C VAL A 81 6.75 13.90 9.25
N GLY A 82 6.70 14.52 10.43
CA GLY A 82 5.54 14.43 11.33
C GLY A 82 4.25 14.97 10.70
N LEU A 83 4.32 16.14 10.05
CA LEU A 83 3.20 16.76 9.35
C LEU A 83 2.70 15.90 8.19
N ALA A 84 3.61 15.32 7.40
CA ALA A 84 3.27 14.47 6.29
C ALA A 84 2.51 13.20 6.73
N VAL A 85 2.96 12.56 7.81
CA VAL A 85 2.28 11.41 8.39
C VAL A 85 0.92 11.81 8.97
N GLY A 86 0.85 12.90 9.74
CA GLY A 86 -0.39 13.42 10.31
C GLY A 86 -1.44 13.74 9.22
N LEU A 87 -1.01 14.43 8.16
CA LEU A 87 -1.86 14.73 7.01
C LEU A 87 -2.34 13.47 6.29
N ALA A 88 -1.47 12.48 6.09
CA ALA A 88 -1.83 11.21 5.47
C ALA A 88 -2.90 10.47 6.28
N ILE A 89 -2.73 10.39 7.61
CA ILE A 89 -3.73 9.77 8.50
C ILE A 89 -5.06 10.52 8.41
N PHE A 90 -5.03 11.85 8.49
CA PHE A 90 -6.23 12.68 8.38
C PHE A 90 -6.98 12.42 7.06
N LEU A 91 -6.27 12.44 5.93
CA LEU A 91 -6.86 12.19 4.62
C LEU A 91 -7.47 10.79 4.53
N MET A 92 -6.75 9.76 4.99
CA MET A 92 -7.28 8.39 4.99
C MET A 92 -8.53 8.25 5.87
N MET A 93 -8.60 8.94 7.01
CA MET A 93 -9.78 8.92 7.89
C MET A 93 -10.98 9.61 7.24
N VAL A 94 -10.81 10.81 6.70
CA VAL A 94 -11.89 11.58 6.06
C VAL A 94 -12.43 10.84 4.83
N THR A 95 -11.57 10.22 4.05
CA THR A 95 -11.96 9.47 2.84
C THR A 95 -12.42 8.04 3.13
N LYS A 96 -12.36 7.60 4.39
CA LYS A 96 -12.66 6.23 4.80
C LYS A 96 -11.84 5.19 4.00
N THR A 97 -10.53 5.43 3.91
CA THR A 97 -9.58 4.58 3.20
C THR A 97 -8.38 4.20 4.09
N VAL A 98 -8.63 4.05 5.40
CA VAL A 98 -7.58 3.74 6.36
C VAL A 98 -6.91 2.41 6.02
N HIS A 99 -5.60 2.49 5.72
CA HIS A 99 -4.72 1.35 5.45
C HIS A 99 -3.39 1.57 6.19
N PRO A 100 -3.17 0.95 7.35
CA PRO A 100 -2.02 1.23 8.21
C PRO A 100 -0.66 1.17 7.51
N PRO A 101 -0.38 0.18 6.62
CA PRO A 101 0.89 0.14 5.88
C PRO A 101 1.19 1.40 5.08
N ALA A 102 0.16 2.06 4.57
CA ALA A 102 0.29 3.29 3.79
C ALA A 102 0.88 4.45 4.60
N GLY A 103 0.76 4.42 5.92
CA GLY A 103 1.37 5.44 6.80
C GLY A 103 2.88 5.58 6.68
N ALA A 104 3.57 4.61 6.09
CA ALA A 104 5.01 4.71 5.83
C ALA A 104 5.36 5.47 4.54
N ASN A 105 4.44 5.62 3.58
CA ASN A 105 4.72 6.33 2.32
C ASN A 105 5.14 7.80 2.51
N PRO A 106 4.50 8.59 3.41
CA PRO A 106 4.93 9.97 3.64
C PRO A 106 6.37 10.06 4.16
N ILE A 107 6.77 9.11 4.99
CA ILE A 107 8.14 9.04 5.52
C ILE A 107 9.12 8.82 4.36
N ILE A 108 8.82 7.85 3.48
CA ILE A 108 9.65 7.56 2.29
C ILE A 108 9.70 8.79 1.37
N ALA A 109 8.57 9.46 1.17
CA ALA A 109 8.49 10.62 0.29
C ALA A 109 9.35 11.78 0.79
N VAL A 110 9.28 12.10 2.09
CA VAL A 110 10.05 13.20 2.69
C VAL A 110 11.53 12.85 2.80
N LEU A 111 11.89 11.67 3.34
CA LEU A 111 13.28 11.25 3.50
C LEU A 111 13.99 11.05 2.15
N GLY A 112 13.26 10.56 1.16
CA GLY A 112 13.80 10.29 -0.18
C GLY A 112 13.65 11.44 -1.17
N ALA A 113 13.23 12.65 -0.71
CA ALA A 113 13.02 13.81 -1.58
C ALA A 113 12.18 13.48 -2.84
N LYS A 114 11.09 12.71 -2.66
CA LYS A 114 10.32 12.17 -3.78
C LYS A 114 9.40 13.21 -4.40
N GLY A 115 9.36 13.23 -5.74
CA GLY A 115 8.42 14.03 -6.52
C GLY A 115 7.15 13.26 -6.91
N LEU A 116 6.32 13.87 -7.78
CA LEU A 116 5.04 13.32 -8.22
C LEU A 116 5.14 11.93 -8.85
N GLY A 117 6.28 11.62 -9.51
CA GLY A 117 6.52 10.29 -10.09
C GLY A 117 6.40 9.16 -9.08
N PHE A 118 6.78 9.39 -7.82
CA PHE A 118 6.66 8.39 -6.74
C PHE A 118 5.23 7.94 -6.49
N ILE A 119 4.26 8.86 -6.64
CA ILE A 119 2.84 8.56 -6.43
C ILE A 119 2.34 7.58 -7.48
N LEU A 120 2.78 7.75 -8.73
CA LEU A 120 2.43 6.84 -9.82
C LEU A 120 3.22 5.54 -9.71
N MET A 121 4.55 5.66 -9.67
CA MET A 121 5.47 4.52 -9.57
C MET A 121 6.47 4.78 -8.43
N PRO A 122 6.55 3.94 -7.40
CA PRO A 122 5.95 2.60 -7.26
C PRO A 122 4.52 2.56 -6.68
N VAL A 123 4.00 3.67 -6.12
CA VAL A 123 2.88 3.59 -5.17
C VAL A 123 1.58 3.13 -5.82
N ALA A 124 1.05 3.85 -6.80
CA ALA A 124 -0.24 3.49 -7.41
C ALA A 124 -0.17 2.16 -8.19
N VAL A 125 0.88 1.97 -8.98
CA VAL A 125 1.07 0.75 -9.78
C VAL A 125 1.30 -0.46 -8.88
N GLY A 126 2.18 -0.36 -7.88
CA GLY A 126 2.47 -1.47 -6.97
C GLY A 126 1.29 -1.81 -6.07
N ALA A 127 0.56 -0.81 -5.53
CA ALA A 127 -0.65 -1.06 -4.76
C ALA A 127 -1.74 -1.72 -5.60
N SER A 128 -1.90 -1.30 -6.87
CA SER A 128 -2.83 -1.93 -7.82
C SER A 128 -2.46 -3.39 -8.09
N PHE A 129 -1.18 -3.67 -8.28
CA PHE A 129 -0.68 -5.04 -8.45
C PHE A 129 -0.98 -5.91 -7.23
N ILE A 130 -0.70 -5.42 -6.02
CA ILE A 130 -0.98 -6.14 -4.76
C ILE A 130 -2.47 -6.44 -4.63
N VAL A 131 -3.35 -5.46 -4.90
CA VAL A 131 -4.80 -5.64 -4.84
C VAL A 131 -5.27 -6.70 -5.84
N LEU A 132 -4.83 -6.60 -7.09
CA LEU A 132 -5.19 -7.56 -8.14
C LEU A 132 -4.72 -8.98 -7.78
N PHE A 133 -3.46 -9.10 -7.36
CA PHE A 133 -2.91 -10.38 -6.90
C PHE A 133 -3.71 -10.95 -5.74
N ALA A 134 -4.02 -10.13 -4.73
CA ALA A 134 -4.77 -10.57 -3.54
C ALA A 134 -6.19 -11.06 -3.91
N ILE A 135 -6.88 -10.34 -4.81
CA ILE A 135 -8.21 -10.75 -5.29
C ILE A 135 -8.13 -12.11 -5.99
N ILE A 136 -7.21 -12.26 -6.93
CA ILE A 136 -7.05 -13.51 -7.70
C ILE A 136 -6.65 -14.66 -6.78
N TYR A 137 -5.62 -14.46 -5.97
CA TYR A 137 -5.08 -15.50 -5.09
C TYR A 137 -6.11 -16.01 -4.07
N ASN A 138 -6.77 -15.09 -3.36
CA ASN A 138 -7.79 -15.47 -2.39
C ASN A 138 -9.02 -16.13 -3.04
N LYS A 139 -9.43 -15.66 -4.23
CA LYS A 139 -10.53 -16.25 -5.00
C LYS A 139 -10.21 -17.69 -5.43
N LEU A 140 -9.03 -17.96 -5.98
CA LEU A 140 -8.58 -19.30 -6.38
C LEU A 140 -8.59 -20.28 -5.21
N LEU A 141 -8.27 -19.81 -4.01
CA LEU A 141 -8.23 -20.60 -2.78
C LEU A 141 -9.55 -20.61 -2.01
N LYS A 142 -10.62 -20.08 -2.60
CA LYS A 142 -11.96 -19.99 -2.00
C LYS A 142 -11.96 -19.29 -0.62
N ARG A 143 -11.07 -18.32 -0.43
CA ARG A 143 -10.98 -17.51 0.79
C ARG A 143 -11.86 -16.28 0.65
N LYS A 144 -12.54 -15.91 1.73
CA LYS A 144 -13.36 -14.70 1.76
C LYS A 144 -12.44 -13.50 1.88
N TYR A 145 -12.28 -12.73 0.79
CA TYR A 145 -11.50 -11.50 0.79
C TYR A 145 -12.33 -10.30 0.35
N PHE A 146 -12.79 -10.30 -0.89
CA PHE A 146 -13.49 -9.17 -1.49
C PHE A 146 -14.47 -9.63 -2.55
N THR A 147 -15.66 -8.98 -2.60
CA THR A 147 -16.57 -9.02 -3.74
C THR A 147 -16.90 -7.60 -4.18
N PHE A 148 -17.20 -7.40 -5.47
CA PHE A 148 -17.58 -6.05 -5.97
C PHE A 148 -18.83 -5.48 -5.28
N LYS A 149 -19.67 -6.32 -4.70
CA LYS A 149 -20.82 -5.89 -3.89
C LYS A 149 -20.41 -5.17 -2.60
N ASP A 150 -19.22 -5.49 -2.09
CA ASP A 150 -18.70 -4.94 -0.83
C ASP A 150 -17.96 -3.61 -1.03
N TRP A 151 -17.86 -3.09 -2.27
CA TRP A 151 -17.09 -1.89 -2.57
C TRP A 151 -17.50 -0.66 -1.74
N ASN A 152 -18.80 -0.52 -1.46
CA ASN A 152 -19.33 0.59 -0.66
C ASN A 152 -19.33 0.32 0.85
N GLN A 153 -19.00 -0.87 1.30
CA GLN A 153 -19.03 -1.27 2.70
C GLN A 153 -17.70 -1.05 3.45
N GLY A 154 -16.68 -0.56 2.76
CA GLY A 154 -15.40 -0.20 3.36
C GLY A 154 -15.55 0.96 4.35
N GLN A 155 -15.73 0.64 5.65
CA GLN A 155 -15.93 1.50 6.82
C GLN A 155 -17.18 2.35 6.84
#